data_521afb9c47e209418e505d7eae83fc2b
#
_entry.id   521afb9c47e209418e505d7eae83fc2b
#
_cell.length_a   1.000
_cell.length_b   1.000
_cell.length_c   1.000
_cell.angle_alpha   90.00
_cell.angle_beta   90.00
_cell.angle_gamma   90.00
#
_symmetry.space_group_name_H-M   'P 1'
#
loop_
_entity.id
_entity.type
_entity.pdbx_description
1 polymer ?
#
loop_
_entity_poly.entity_id
_entity_poly.type
_entity_poly.pdbx_seq_one_letter_code
_entity_poly.pdbx_strand_id
1 'polypeptide(L)' 'MISLPCVSVDGKPTKSGIATLSSLKSGALTPKAVSETTGQALFKVRGGLRELVNVGFVKQVDDKYQLTPEGSELVT' A
#
# COMPACT_ATOMS: atom_id res chain seq x y z
N MET A 1 -8.31 -15.94 12.90
CA MET A 1 -7.48 -15.94 11.70
C MET A 1 -6.82 -14.58 11.50
N ILE A 2 -5.54 -14.59 11.31
CA ILE A 2 -4.76 -13.37 11.21
C ILE A 2 -4.69 -12.95 9.74
N SER A 3 -5.04 -11.69 9.45
CA SER A 3 -4.84 -11.17 8.10
C SER A 3 -3.35 -10.98 7.84
N LEU A 4 -2.94 -11.23 6.60
CA LEU A 4 -1.55 -11.05 6.22
C LEU A 4 -1.21 -9.56 6.23
N PRO A 5 -0.12 -9.16 6.89
CA PRO A 5 0.30 -7.76 6.85
C PRO A 5 0.83 -7.40 5.46
N CYS A 6 0.80 -6.12 5.13
CA CYS A 6 1.39 -5.65 3.89
C CYS A 6 2.92 -5.62 3.94
N VAL A 7 3.48 -5.69 5.13
CA VAL A 7 4.93 -5.67 5.34
C VAL A 7 5.29 -6.82 6.26
N SER A 8 6.31 -7.58 5.87
CA SER A 8 6.79 -8.69 6.68
C SER A 8 7.65 -8.18 7.85
N VAL A 9 8.00 -9.10 8.77
CA VAL A 9 8.77 -8.73 9.97
C VAL A 9 10.15 -8.15 9.65
N ASP A 10 10.70 -8.46 8.48
CA ASP A 10 12.00 -7.91 8.06
C ASP A 10 11.86 -6.60 7.27
N GLY A 11 10.67 -6.02 7.24
CA GLY A 11 10.42 -4.74 6.58
C GLY A 11 10.18 -4.82 5.09
N LYS A 12 10.11 -6.01 4.52
CA LYS A 12 9.85 -6.17 3.09
C LYS A 12 8.35 -6.29 2.82
N PRO A 13 7.84 -5.74 1.71
CA PRO A 13 6.41 -5.86 1.42
C PRO A 13 6.02 -7.29 1.08
N THR A 14 4.83 -7.68 1.52
CA THR A 14 4.24 -8.97 1.16
C THR A 14 3.58 -8.85 -0.22
N LYS A 15 3.01 -9.97 -0.72
CA LYS A 15 2.22 -9.94 -1.94
C LYS A 15 1.12 -8.89 -1.92
N SER A 16 0.40 -8.80 -0.80
CA SER A 16 -0.65 -7.78 -0.64
C SER A 16 -0.07 -6.38 -0.67
N GLY A 17 1.09 -6.20 -0.05
CA GLY A 17 1.79 -4.91 -0.07
C GLY A 17 2.22 -4.53 -1.48
N ILE A 18 2.77 -5.47 -2.24
CA ILE A 18 3.17 -5.21 -3.63
C ILE A 18 1.96 -4.84 -4.48
N ALA A 19 0.83 -5.54 -4.32
CA ALA A 19 -0.38 -5.22 -5.07
C ALA A 19 -0.85 -3.79 -4.75
N THR A 20 -0.82 -3.41 -3.48
CA THR A 20 -1.19 -2.06 -3.06
C THR A 20 -0.24 -1.03 -3.65
N LEU A 21 1.07 -1.27 -3.58
CA LEU A 21 2.06 -0.35 -4.14
C LEU A 21 1.90 -0.24 -5.65
N SER A 22 1.66 -1.35 -6.33
CA SER A 22 1.47 -1.35 -7.79
C SER A 22 0.25 -0.52 -8.19
N SER A 23 -0.81 -0.54 -7.40
CA SER A 23 -2.00 0.27 -7.70
C SER A 23 -1.71 1.76 -7.66
N LEU A 24 -0.67 2.17 -6.94
CA LEU A 24 -0.29 3.57 -6.81
C LEU A 24 0.72 4.04 -7.85
N LYS A 25 1.17 3.15 -8.74
CA LYS A 25 2.17 3.49 -9.75
C LYS A 25 1.73 4.61 -10.68
N SER A 26 0.45 4.66 -10.99
CA SER A 26 -0.08 5.66 -11.93
C SER A 26 -0.45 6.98 -11.26
N GLY A 27 -0.35 7.07 -9.94
CA GLY A 27 -0.64 8.30 -9.23
C GLY A 27 -1.24 8.03 -7.86
N ALA A 28 -1.54 9.10 -7.14
CA ALA A 28 -2.12 9.01 -5.81
C ALA A 28 -3.57 8.53 -5.89
N LEU A 29 -3.93 7.63 -4.97
CA LEU A 29 -5.28 7.07 -4.89
C LEU A 29 -5.80 7.12 -3.46
N THR A 30 -7.14 7.21 -3.33
CA THR A 30 -7.79 7.04 -2.04
C THR A 30 -7.80 5.56 -1.66
N PRO A 31 -7.98 5.23 -0.37
CA PRO A 31 -8.11 3.82 0.03
C PRO A 31 -9.22 3.10 -0.72
N LYS A 32 -10.33 3.77 -0.99
CA LYS A 32 -11.43 3.18 -1.73
C LYS A 32 -11.02 2.82 -3.15
N ALA A 33 -10.30 3.71 -3.82
CA ALA A 33 -9.82 3.47 -5.18
C ALA A 33 -8.81 2.31 -5.20
N VAL A 34 -7.93 2.23 -4.21
CA VAL A 34 -7.00 1.11 -4.09
C VAL A 34 -7.76 -0.20 -3.89
N SER A 35 -8.78 -0.18 -3.03
CA SER A 35 -9.63 -1.35 -2.81
C SER A 35 -10.26 -1.85 -4.10
N GLU A 36 -10.80 -0.93 -4.90
CA GLU A 36 -11.43 -1.28 -6.17
C GLU A 36 -10.42 -1.81 -7.19
N THR A 37 -9.24 -1.21 -7.23
CA THR A 37 -8.19 -1.60 -8.17
C THR A 37 -7.59 -2.96 -7.84
N THR A 38 -7.37 -3.23 -6.56
CA THR A 38 -6.70 -4.46 -6.12
C THR A 38 -7.67 -5.59 -5.80
N GLY A 39 -8.95 -5.28 -5.63
CA GLY A 39 -9.95 -6.27 -5.22
C GLY A 39 -9.87 -6.63 -3.74
N GLN A 40 -9.09 -5.92 -2.95
CA GLN A 40 -8.96 -6.17 -1.52
C GLN A 40 -10.06 -5.45 -0.74
N ALA A 41 -10.41 -5.97 0.43
CA ALA A 41 -11.38 -5.32 1.30
C ALA A 41 -10.85 -3.96 1.77
N LEU A 42 -11.74 -2.99 1.88
CA LEU A 42 -11.34 -1.62 2.23
C LEU A 42 -10.60 -1.55 3.57
N PHE A 43 -11.06 -2.30 4.57
CA PHE A 43 -10.39 -2.25 5.88
C PHE A 43 -8.97 -2.83 5.81
N LYS A 44 -8.73 -3.80 4.95
CA LYS A 44 -7.39 -4.34 4.72
C LYS A 44 -6.50 -3.32 4.02
N VAL A 45 -7.06 -2.62 3.04
CA VAL A 45 -6.33 -1.57 2.31
C VAL A 45 -5.92 -0.46 3.27
N ARG A 46 -6.82 -0.03 4.13
CA ARG A 46 -6.51 1.03 5.11
C ARG A 46 -5.38 0.62 6.05
N GLY A 47 -5.46 -0.60 6.59
CA GLY A 47 -4.40 -1.12 7.46
C GLY A 47 -3.07 -1.26 6.73
N GLY A 48 -3.12 -1.79 5.51
CA GLY A 48 -1.93 -1.98 4.69
C GLY A 48 -1.27 -0.66 4.32
N LEU A 49 -2.07 0.33 3.92
CA LEU A 49 -1.53 1.65 3.59
C LEU A 49 -0.86 2.30 4.80
N ARG A 50 -1.45 2.15 5.99
CA ARG A 50 -0.85 2.67 7.20
C ARG A 50 0.50 2.03 7.48
N GLU A 51 0.61 0.71 7.31
CA GLU A 51 1.87 0.02 7.47
C GLU A 51 2.91 0.49 6.46
N LEU A 52 2.50 0.67 5.21
CA LEU A 52 3.41 1.13 4.16
C LEU A 52 3.90 2.56 4.41
N VAL A 53 3.04 3.41 4.98
CA VAL A 53 3.46 4.75 5.40
C VAL A 53 4.49 4.65 6.52
N ASN A 54 4.26 3.77 7.49
CA ASN A 54 5.18 3.63 8.62
C ASN A 54 6.58 3.18 8.20
N VAL A 55 6.68 2.34 7.16
CA VAL A 55 7.98 1.88 6.67
C VAL A 55 8.57 2.76 5.57
N GLY A 56 7.85 3.80 5.16
CA GLY A 56 8.37 4.78 4.22
C GLY A 56 8.17 4.49 2.75
N PHE A 57 7.34 3.51 2.40
CA PHE A 57 7.08 3.17 0.99
C PHE A 57 5.95 3.98 0.38
N VAL A 58 5.11 4.58 1.21
CA VAL A 58 3.95 5.35 0.79
C VAL A 58 3.85 6.57 1.67
N LYS A 59 3.34 7.66 1.14
CA LYS A 59 3.01 8.84 1.94
C LYS A 59 1.56 9.24 1.71
N GLN A 60 0.97 9.81 2.74
CA GLN A 60 -0.40 10.31 2.67
C GLN A 60 -0.39 11.79 2.31
N VAL A 61 -1.21 12.15 1.32
CA VAL A 61 -1.41 13.54 0.90
C VAL A 61 -2.91 13.77 0.90
N ASP A 62 -3.41 14.52 1.87
CA ASP A 62 -4.84 14.72 2.10
C ASP A 62 -5.54 13.38 2.32
N ASP A 63 -6.50 13.00 1.49
CA ASP A 63 -7.21 11.73 1.58
C ASP A 63 -6.65 10.67 0.64
N LYS A 64 -5.53 10.96 -0.02
CA LYS A 64 -4.92 10.07 -1.00
C LYS A 64 -3.58 9.57 -0.50
N TYR A 65 -3.14 8.46 -1.07
CA TYR A 65 -1.83 7.88 -0.79
C TYR A 65 -1.05 7.77 -2.08
N GLN A 66 0.25 8.02 -2.02
CA GLN A 66 1.11 7.91 -3.20
C GLN A 66 2.43 7.26 -2.83
N LEU A 67 3.12 6.72 -3.85
CA LEU A 67 4.41 6.09 -3.65
C LEU A 67 5.47 7.14 -3.29
N THR A 68 6.35 6.77 -2.36
CA THR A 68 7.59 7.47 -2.14
C THR A 68 8.63 6.93 -3.14
N PRO A 69 9.80 7.59 -3.30
CA PRO A 69 10.86 7.02 -4.14
C PRO A 69 11.24 5.59 -3.74
N GLU A 70 11.28 5.30 -2.44
CA GLU A 70 11.58 3.96 -1.94
C GLU A 70 10.51 2.96 -2.36
N GLY A 71 9.23 3.34 -2.23
CA GLY A 71 8.13 2.47 -2.64
C GLY A 71 8.09 2.25 -4.14
N SER A 72 8.41 3.28 -4.90
CA SER A 72 8.45 3.19 -6.36
C SER A 72 9.50 2.20 -6.84
N GLU A 73 10.64 2.12 -6.18
CA GLU A 73 11.70 1.19 -6.53
C GLU A 73 11.24 -0.27 -6.41
N LEU A 74 10.32 -0.55 -5.48
CA LEU A 74 9.86 -1.91 -5.24
C LEU A 74 8.93 -2.44 -6.34
N VAL A 75 8.36 -1.56 -7.14
CA VAL A 75 7.37 -1.93 -8.17
C VAL A 75 7.80 -1.52 -9.58
N THR A 76 9.05 -1.14 -9.73
CA THR A 76 9.59 -0.78 -11.04
C THR A 76 10.00 -2.02 -11.82
#